data_612f360ef3c8b5342dd334433abc91ca
#
_entry.id   612f360ef3c8b5342dd334433abc91ca
#
_cell.length_a   1.000
_cell.length_b   1.000
_cell.length_c   1.000
_cell.angle_alpha   90.00
_cell.angle_beta   90.00
_cell.angle_gamma   90.00
#
_symmetry.space_group_name_H-M   'P 1'
#
loop_
_entity.id
_entity.type
_entity.pdbx_description
1 polymer ?
#
loop_
_entity_poly.entity_id
_entity_poly.type
_entity_poly.pdbx_seq_one_letter_code
_entity_poly.pdbx_strand_id
1 'polypeptide(L)'
;MEEPDPGWNGAFLRILKGTFRPTGRAARTDLAIYGATVMIGSLIVSFIAGLALTFDVAALVKDGLALLALIPVPALLIRRMHDSGKRAVWIWLGLPSIGLWIARSAVAVQLGTDSSVQFGRMTWPLDWLAILSNIALLVVLALPGTIGPNRFGEDPRGRQLVMPED
;
A
#
# COMPACT_ATOMS: atom_id res chain seq x y z
N MET A 1 16.81 -28.38 -5.73
CA MET A 1 16.56 -27.53 -6.91
C MET A 1 15.90 -26.27 -6.36
N GLU A 2 16.63 -25.16 -6.33
CA GLU A 2 16.06 -23.86 -5.98
C GLU A 2 15.08 -23.47 -7.09
N GLU A 3 13.83 -23.27 -6.75
CA GLU A 3 12.87 -22.70 -7.70
C GLU A 3 13.39 -21.31 -8.11
N PRO A 4 13.53 -21.03 -9.41
CA PRO A 4 14.07 -19.74 -9.85
C PRO A 4 13.20 -18.61 -9.28
N ASP A 5 13.84 -17.58 -8.76
CA ASP A 5 13.18 -16.38 -8.28
C ASP A 5 12.19 -15.94 -9.37
N PRO A 6 10.90 -15.90 -9.09
CA PRO A 6 9.87 -15.59 -10.09
C PRO A 6 9.99 -14.18 -10.68
N GLY A 7 11.00 -13.43 -10.28
CA GLY A 7 11.26 -12.09 -10.74
C GLY A 7 10.13 -11.12 -10.46
N TRP A 8 10.19 -9.92 -11.04
CA TRP A 8 9.19 -8.86 -10.87
C TRP A 8 7.76 -9.33 -11.23
N ASN A 9 7.60 -9.99 -12.37
CA ASN A 9 6.28 -10.44 -12.85
C ASN A 9 5.64 -11.47 -11.93
N GLY A 10 6.42 -12.41 -11.43
CA GLY A 10 5.92 -13.43 -10.49
C GLY A 10 5.52 -12.83 -9.14
N ALA A 11 6.28 -11.87 -8.62
CA ALA A 11 5.94 -11.15 -7.40
C ALA A 11 4.63 -10.37 -7.58
N PHE A 12 4.49 -9.63 -8.67
CA PHE A 12 3.28 -8.85 -8.97
C PHE A 12 2.03 -9.74 -9.11
N LEU A 13 2.14 -10.86 -9.82
CA LEU A 13 1.05 -11.83 -9.94
C LEU A 13 0.66 -12.46 -8.60
N ARG A 14 1.62 -12.75 -7.72
CA ARG A 14 1.32 -13.23 -6.35
C ARG A 14 0.52 -12.20 -5.55
N ILE A 15 0.84 -10.91 -5.70
CA ILE A 15 0.13 -9.82 -5.03
C ILE A 15 -1.31 -9.75 -5.54
N LEU A 16 -1.51 -9.75 -6.85
CA LEU A 16 -2.85 -9.71 -7.46
C LEU A 16 -3.69 -10.93 -7.06
N LYS A 17 -3.14 -12.15 -7.15
CA LYS A 17 -3.82 -13.38 -6.71
C LYS A 17 -4.19 -13.34 -5.22
N GLY A 18 -3.41 -12.63 -4.42
CA GLY A 18 -3.62 -12.46 -2.99
C GLY A 18 -4.49 -11.25 -2.60
N THR A 19 -5.05 -10.49 -3.56
CA THR A 19 -5.80 -9.26 -3.32
C THR A 19 -6.95 -9.43 -2.30
N PHE A 20 -7.69 -10.52 -2.40
CA PHE A 20 -8.82 -10.82 -1.50
C PHE A 20 -8.50 -11.87 -0.44
N ARG A 21 -7.20 -12.21 -0.25
CA ARG A 21 -6.74 -13.18 0.73
C ARG A 21 -5.84 -12.51 1.76
N PRO A 22 -6.38 -12.07 2.91
CA PRO A 22 -5.57 -11.45 3.97
C PRO A 22 -4.77 -12.47 4.78
N THR A 23 -4.93 -13.77 4.49
CA THR A 23 -4.19 -14.86 5.15
C THR A 23 -2.81 -15.05 4.55
N GLY A 24 -1.88 -15.64 5.33
CA GLY A 24 -0.51 -15.87 4.91
C GLY A 24 0.42 -14.69 5.18
N ARG A 25 1.60 -14.70 4.55
CA ARG A 25 2.69 -13.74 4.77
C ARG A 25 3.10 -13.10 3.44
N ALA A 26 3.62 -11.87 3.48
CA ALA A 26 4.18 -11.17 2.34
C ALA A 26 5.58 -10.61 2.68
N ALA A 27 6.53 -10.77 1.76
CA ALA A 27 7.86 -10.22 1.92
C ALA A 27 7.88 -8.70 1.77
N ARG A 28 8.94 -8.02 2.24
CA ARG A 28 9.15 -6.58 2.00
C ARG A 28 9.26 -6.27 0.51
N THR A 29 9.88 -7.18 -0.23
CA THR A 29 10.02 -7.09 -1.68
C THR A 29 8.67 -7.03 -2.39
N ASP A 30 7.68 -7.80 -1.95
CA ASP A 30 6.33 -7.75 -2.53
C ASP A 30 5.71 -6.35 -2.34
N LEU A 31 5.84 -5.78 -1.14
CA LEU A 31 5.34 -4.42 -0.86
C LEU A 31 6.09 -3.36 -1.68
N ALA A 32 7.43 -3.49 -1.80
CA ALA A 32 8.26 -2.56 -2.57
C ALA A 32 7.94 -2.64 -4.07
N ILE A 33 7.79 -3.84 -4.62
CA ILE A 33 7.44 -4.07 -6.03
C ILE A 33 6.06 -3.48 -6.32
N TYR A 34 5.08 -3.73 -5.46
CA TYR A 34 3.75 -3.18 -5.62
C TYR A 34 3.77 -1.65 -5.59
N GLY A 35 4.40 -1.07 -4.56
CA GLY A 35 4.51 0.38 -4.41
C GLY A 35 5.22 1.05 -5.59
N ALA A 36 6.33 0.47 -6.05
CA ALA A 36 7.06 0.97 -7.22
C ALA A 36 6.22 0.88 -8.51
N THR A 37 5.51 -0.24 -8.71
CA THR A 37 4.64 -0.42 -9.89
C THR A 37 3.51 0.61 -9.91
N VAL A 38 2.84 0.82 -8.77
CA VAL A 38 1.76 1.81 -8.65
C VAL A 38 2.31 3.23 -8.83
N MET A 39 3.45 3.55 -8.22
CA MET A 39 4.08 4.86 -8.35
C MET A 39 4.47 5.17 -9.80
N ILE A 40 5.21 4.28 -10.46
CA ILE A 40 5.65 4.47 -11.85
C ILE A 40 4.44 4.51 -12.78
N GLY A 41 3.49 3.58 -12.62
CA GLY A 41 2.26 3.54 -13.41
C GLY A 41 1.44 4.82 -13.27
N SER A 42 1.27 5.33 -12.04
CA SER A 42 0.54 6.58 -11.81
C SER A 42 1.23 7.81 -12.41
N LEU A 43 2.58 7.86 -12.40
CA LEU A 43 3.34 8.92 -13.07
C LEU A 43 3.14 8.89 -14.59
N ILE A 44 3.25 7.71 -15.21
CA ILE A 44 3.05 7.53 -16.65
C ILE A 44 1.64 7.95 -17.06
N VAL A 45 0.62 7.45 -16.34
CA VAL A 45 -0.78 7.78 -16.66
C VAL A 45 -1.05 9.26 -16.42
N SER A 46 -0.53 9.85 -15.35
CA SER A 46 -0.68 11.29 -15.09
C SER A 46 -0.07 12.14 -16.20
N PHE A 47 1.10 11.73 -16.70
CA PHE A 47 1.77 12.41 -17.81
C PHE A 47 0.95 12.32 -19.11
N ILE A 48 0.53 11.11 -19.50
CA ILE A 48 -0.27 10.88 -20.71
C ILE A 48 -1.63 11.59 -20.61
N ALA A 49 -2.31 11.47 -19.48
CA ALA A 49 -3.59 12.13 -19.26
C ALA A 49 -3.48 13.66 -19.32
N GLY A 50 -2.41 14.22 -18.78
CA GLY A 50 -2.14 15.66 -18.84
C GLY A 50 -1.85 16.18 -20.25
N LEU A 51 -1.36 15.33 -21.16
CA LEU A 51 -1.13 15.68 -22.57
C LEU A 51 -2.38 15.53 -23.45
N ALA A 52 -3.24 14.55 -23.15
CA ALA A 52 -4.30 14.10 -24.04
C ALA A 52 -5.71 14.50 -23.60
N LEU A 53 -5.90 14.89 -22.34
CA LEU A 53 -7.22 15.11 -21.75
C LEU A 53 -7.35 16.51 -21.16
N THR A 54 -8.60 16.96 -21.01
CA THR A 54 -8.89 18.17 -20.22
C THR A 54 -8.57 17.94 -18.76
N PHE A 55 -8.32 19.02 -18.00
CA PHE A 55 -7.94 18.94 -16.58
C PHE A 55 -8.88 18.09 -15.75
N ASP A 56 -10.19 18.27 -15.93
CA ASP A 56 -11.22 17.55 -15.15
C ASP A 56 -11.22 16.04 -15.47
N VAL A 57 -11.11 15.69 -16.74
CA VAL A 57 -11.06 14.28 -17.16
C VAL A 57 -9.77 13.62 -16.71
N ALA A 58 -8.64 14.33 -16.78
CA ALA A 58 -7.35 13.83 -16.28
C ALA A 58 -7.40 13.59 -14.76
N ALA A 59 -8.05 14.47 -14.01
CA ALA A 59 -8.25 14.29 -12.56
C ALA A 59 -9.09 13.04 -12.26
N LEU A 60 -10.21 12.85 -12.95
CA LEU A 60 -11.07 11.66 -12.82
C LEU A 60 -10.33 10.35 -13.11
N VAL A 61 -9.51 10.33 -14.17
CA VAL A 61 -8.69 9.15 -14.52
C VAL A 61 -7.69 8.85 -13.42
N LYS A 62 -7.00 9.86 -12.90
CA LYS A 62 -6.04 9.70 -11.79
C LYS A 62 -6.72 9.15 -10.52
N ASP A 63 -7.84 9.74 -10.12
CA ASP A 63 -8.55 9.32 -8.91
C ASP A 63 -9.12 7.91 -9.05
N GLY A 64 -9.67 7.56 -10.22
CA GLY A 64 -10.14 6.22 -10.53
C GLY A 64 -9.01 5.17 -10.44
N LEU A 65 -7.82 5.48 -10.99
CA LEU A 65 -6.66 4.60 -10.89
C LEU A 65 -6.15 4.48 -9.45
N ALA A 66 -6.13 5.58 -8.69
CA ALA A 66 -5.74 5.54 -7.29
C ALA A 66 -6.68 4.63 -6.48
N LEU A 67 -7.99 4.70 -6.72
CA LEU A 67 -8.96 3.79 -6.10
C LEU A 67 -8.72 2.33 -6.47
N LEU A 68 -8.49 2.03 -7.75
CA LEU A 68 -8.17 0.67 -8.20
C LEU A 68 -6.89 0.14 -7.56
N ALA A 69 -5.86 0.99 -7.46
CA ALA A 69 -4.59 0.64 -6.81
C ALA A 69 -4.76 0.40 -5.29
N LEU A 70 -5.75 0.96 -4.65
CA LEU A 70 -6.02 0.70 -3.23
C LEU A 70 -6.63 -0.68 -2.96
N ILE A 71 -7.23 -1.35 -3.93
CA ILE A 71 -7.95 -2.62 -3.71
C ILE A 71 -7.05 -3.72 -3.11
N PRO A 72 -5.83 -4.02 -3.61
CA PRO A 72 -4.97 -5.05 -3.03
C PRO A 72 -4.21 -4.61 -1.77
N VAL A 73 -4.16 -3.31 -1.48
CA VAL A 73 -3.35 -2.75 -0.39
C VAL A 73 -3.70 -3.34 0.98
N PRO A 74 -4.97 -3.40 1.42
CA PRO A 74 -5.29 -3.93 2.75
C PRO A 74 -4.79 -5.36 2.96
N ALA A 75 -5.03 -6.25 1.99
CA ALA A 75 -4.59 -7.64 2.09
C ALA A 75 -3.05 -7.76 2.08
N LEU A 76 -2.37 -6.94 1.27
CA LEU A 76 -0.91 -6.90 1.21
C LEU A 76 -0.31 -6.39 2.52
N LEU A 77 -0.84 -5.33 3.10
CA LEU A 77 -0.39 -4.78 4.38
C LEU A 77 -0.61 -5.78 5.53
N ILE A 78 -1.79 -6.43 5.60
CA ILE A 78 -2.08 -7.45 6.60
C ILE A 78 -1.07 -8.60 6.50
N ARG A 79 -0.85 -9.15 5.30
CA ARG A 79 0.13 -10.22 5.08
C ARG A 79 1.55 -9.79 5.42
N ARG A 80 1.89 -8.51 5.18
CA ARG A 80 3.19 -7.97 5.57
C ARG A 80 3.35 -7.88 7.09
N MET A 81 2.31 -7.48 7.82
CA MET A 81 2.32 -7.49 9.29
C MET A 81 2.43 -8.91 9.86
N HIS A 82 1.75 -9.87 9.23
CA HIS A 82 1.86 -11.28 9.57
C HIS A 82 3.29 -11.81 9.39
N ASP A 83 4.03 -11.33 8.37
CA ASP A 83 5.44 -11.71 8.15
C ASP A 83 6.34 -11.27 9.31
N SER A 84 6.08 -10.14 9.93
CA SER A 84 6.79 -9.68 11.14
C SER A 84 6.15 -10.18 12.47
N GLY A 85 5.26 -11.18 12.41
CA GLY A 85 4.59 -11.76 13.58
C GLY A 85 3.55 -10.85 14.24
N LYS A 86 3.23 -9.71 13.64
CA LYS A 86 2.31 -8.71 14.20
C LYS A 86 0.86 -8.96 13.79
N ARG A 87 -0.08 -8.45 14.58
CA ARG A 87 -1.50 -8.47 14.27
C ARG A 87 -1.83 -7.39 13.23
N ALA A 88 -2.90 -7.63 12.44
CA ALA A 88 -3.38 -6.69 11.42
C ALA A 88 -3.88 -5.33 11.97
N VAL A 89 -4.05 -5.19 13.29
CA VAL A 89 -4.54 -3.95 13.92
C VAL A 89 -3.74 -2.70 13.53
N TRP A 90 -2.46 -2.83 13.23
CA TRP A 90 -1.61 -1.72 12.84
C TRP A 90 -1.99 -1.06 11.50
N ILE A 91 -2.82 -1.73 10.69
CA ILE A 91 -3.33 -1.15 9.43
C ILE A 91 -4.16 0.12 9.68
N TRP A 92 -4.78 0.23 10.86
CA TRP A 92 -5.57 1.40 11.26
C TRP A 92 -4.77 2.70 11.28
N LEU A 93 -3.44 2.62 11.36
CA LEU A 93 -2.56 3.78 11.22
C LEU A 93 -2.65 4.46 9.85
N GLY A 94 -3.12 3.78 8.82
CA GLY A 94 -3.36 4.37 7.49
C GLY A 94 -4.67 5.15 7.39
N LEU A 95 -5.61 4.96 8.31
CA LEU A 95 -6.96 5.55 8.22
C LEU A 95 -6.99 7.09 8.25
N PRO A 96 -6.17 7.79 9.07
CA PRO A 96 -6.21 9.26 9.08
C PRO A 96 -5.98 9.85 7.68
N SER A 97 -5.01 9.32 6.93
CA SER A 97 -4.71 9.78 5.57
C SER A 97 -5.82 9.48 4.58
N ILE A 98 -6.36 8.26 4.64
CA ILE A 98 -7.46 7.83 3.76
C ILE A 98 -8.71 8.67 4.07
N GLY A 99 -9.04 8.88 5.35
CA GLY A 99 -10.17 9.68 5.77
C GLY A 99 -10.08 11.14 5.30
N LEU A 100 -8.90 11.77 5.45
CA LEU A 100 -8.67 13.13 4.97
C LEU A 100 -8.75 13.22 3.44
N TRP A 101 -8.20 12.24 2.73
CA TRP A 101 -8.28 12.19 1.27
C TRP A 101 -9.74 12.07 0.81
N ILE A 102 -10.53 11.16 1.38
CA ILE A 102 -11.96 11.00 1.06
C ILE A 102 -12.72 12.27 1.37
N ALA A 103 -12.49 12.88 2.54
CA ALA A 103 -13.20 14.12 2.93
C ALA A 103 -12.91 15.26 1.96
N ARG A 104 -11.66 15.47 1.56
CA ARG A 104 -11.26 16.51 0.60
C ARG A 104 -11.82 16.25 -0.79
N SER A 105 -11.78 15.01 -1.25
CA SER A 105 -12.39 14.63 -2.53
C SER A 105 -13.90 14.84 -2.53
N ALA A 106 -14.59 14.51 -1.46
CA ALA A 106 -16.02 14.73 -1.33
C ALA A 106 -16.37 16.24 -1.34
N VAL A 107 -15.59 17.06 -0.64
CA VAL A 107 -15.77 18.54 -0.65
C VAL A 107 -15.50 19.09 -2.06
N ALA A 108 -14.48 18.62 -2.74
CA ALA A 108 -14.15 19.05 -4.11
C ALA A 108 -15.29 18.73 -5.09
N VAL A 109 -15.86 17.53 -4.99
CA VAL A 109 -16.96 17.09 -5.87
C VAL A 109 -18.26 17.87 -5.59
N GLN A 110 -18.58 18.14 -4.32
CA GLN A 110 -19.86 18.75 -3.95
C GLN A 110 -19.82 20.28 -3.99
N LEU A 111 -18.71 20.91 -3.61
CA LEU A 111 -18.60 22.34 -3.38
C LEU A 111 -17.53 23.03 -4.25
N GLY A 112 -16.85 22.25 -5.10
CA GLY A 112 -15.78 22.73 -5.98
C GLY A 112 -14.40 22.72 -5.34
N THR A 113 -13.38 22.86 -6.20
CA THR A 113 -11.96 22.77 -5.82
C THR A 113 -11.52 23.85 -4.84
N ASP A 114 -12.03 25.08 -4.96
CA ASP A 114 -11.70 26.17 -4.05
C ASP A 114 -12.13 25.87 -2.61
N SER A 115 -13.31 25.30 -2.44
CA SER A 115 -13.82 24.84 -1.13
C SER A 115 -12.98 23.72 -0.56
N SER A 116 -12.49 22.81 -1.40
CA SER A 116 -11.57 21.74 -0.98
C SER A 116 -10.22 22.29 -0.50
N VAL A 117 -9.68 23.31 -1.16
CA VAL A 117 -8.45 24.00 -0.74
C VAL A 117 -8.66 24.70 0.61
N GLN A 118 -9.79 25.40 0.77
CA GLN A 118 -10.11 26.05 2.05
C GLN A 118 -10.29 25.03 3.18
N PHE A 119 -10.98 23.93 2.92
CA PHE A 119 -11.13 22.81 3.86
C PHE A 119 -9.75 22.24 4.24
N GLY A 120 -8.86 22.05 3.28
CA GLY A 120 -7.48 21.62 3.51
C GLY A 120 -6.71 22.58 4.44
N ARG A 121 -6.87 23.91 4.25
CA ARG A 121 -6.26 24.92 5.13
C ARG A 121 -6.81 24.87 6.56
N MET A 122 -8.08 24.50 6.75
CA MET A 122 -8.67 24.36 8.09
C MET A 122 -8.23 23.06 8.78
N THR A 123 -7.97 22.02 8.01
CA THR A 123 -7.64 20.68 8.51
C THR A 123 -6.13 20.41 8.56
N TRP A 124 -5.25 21.40 8.35
CA TRP A 124 -3.80 21.20 8.32
C TRP A 124 -3.21 20.52 9.58
N PRO A 125 -3.73 20.69 10.81
CA PRO A 125 -3.19 19.95 11.95
C PRO A 125 -3.43 18.44 11.83
N LEU A 126 -4.53 18.04 11.17
CA LEU A 126 -4.83 16.63 10.92
C LEU A 126 -3.88 16.01 9.87
N ASP A 127 -3.29 16.84 8.99
CA ASP A 127 -2.24 16.37 8.08
C ASP A 127 -1.01 15.90 8.84
N TRP A 128 -0.61 16.60 9.88
CA TRP A 128 0.51 16.16 10.74
C TRP A 128 0.18 14.86 11.45
N LEU A 129 -1.04 14.70 11.96
CA LEU A 129 -1.48 13.43 12.54
C LEU A 129 -1.42 12.30 11.50
N ALA A 130 -1.89 12.54 10.28
CA ALA A 130 -1.84 11.58 9.19
C ALA A 130 -0.39 11.23 8.80
N ILE A 131 0.49 12.22 8.71
CA ILE A 131 1.92 12.01 8.40
C ILE A 131 2.59 11.17 9.48
N LEU A 132 2.43 11.51 10.75
CA LEU A 132 3.03 10.77 11.87
C LEU A 132 2.49 9.34 11.92
N SER A 133 1.19 9.16 11.69
CA SER A 133 0.55 7.85 11.63
C SER A 133 1.09 7.00 10.48
N ASN A 134 1.28 7.59 9.29
CA ASN A 134 1.91 6.92 8.15
C ASN A 134 3.37 6.57 8.40
N ILE A 135 4.14 7.45 9.03
CA ILE A 135 5.53 7.15 9.41
C ILE A 135 5.55 5.94 10.36
N ALA A 136 4.68 5.92 11.38
CA ALA A 136 4.57 4.78 12.29
C ALA A 136 4.19 3.49 11.54
N LEU A 137 3.24 3.57 10.59
CA LEU A 137 2.89 2.44 9.75
C LEU A 137 4.07 1.95 8.91
N LEU A 138 4.81 2.85 8.27
CA LEU A 138 6.00 2.52 7.48
C LEU A 138 7.08 1.85 8.33
N VAL A 139 7.32 2.33 9.55
CA VAL A 139 8.24 1.69 10.49
C VAL A 139 7.82 0.26 10.79
N VAL A 140 6.53 0.03 11.08
CA VAL A 140 6.00 -1.32 11.32
C VAL A 140 6.17 -2.22 10.10
N LEU A 141 5.91 -1.72 8.92
CA LEU A 141 6.07 -2.45 7.64
C LEU A 141 7.54 -2.72 7.30
N ALA A 142 8.45 -1.85 7.73
CA ALA A 142 9.89 -2.01 7.54
C ALA A 142 10.54 -3.01 8.51
N LEU A 143 9.88 -3.43 9.58
CA LEU A 143 10.42 -4.40 10.53
C LEU A 143 10.80 -5.72 9.85
N PRO A 144 11.87 -6.40 10.28
CA PRO A 144 12.25 -7.69 9.73
C PRO A 144 11.13 -8.72 9.91
N GLY A 145 10.91 -9.53 8.88
CA GLY A 145 10.03 -10.70 9.00
C GLY A 145 10.70 -11.81 9.79
N THR A 146 9.91 -12.62 10.49
CA THR A 146 10.39 -13.78 11.23
C THR A 146 10.99 -14.82 10.28
N ILE A 147 12.09 -15.43 10.70
CA ILE A 147 12.73 -16.53 9.97
C ILE A 147 11.96 -17.82 10.30
N GLY A 148 11.75 -18.65 9.28
CA GLY A 148 11.01 -19.90 9.41
C GLY A 148 9.48 -19.69 9.52
N PRO A 149 8.72 -20.78 9.73
CA PRO A 149 7.27 -20.72 9.87
C PRO A 149 6.84 -19.95 11.11
N ASN A 150 5.72 -19.26 11.04
CA ASN A 150 5.08 -18.62 12.18
C ASN A 150 3.58 -18.94 12.18
N ARG A 151 2.84 -18.43 13.17
CA ARG A 151 1.39 -18.66 13.31
C ARG A 151 0.54 -18.26 12.09
N PHE A 152 1.11 -17.53 11.14
CA PHE A 152 0.42 -17.05 9.93
C PHE A 152 0.84 -17.81 8.68
N GLY A 153 1.82 -18.72 8.76
CA GLY A 153 2.25 -19.56 7.66
C GLY A 153 3.77 -19.63 7.47
N GLU A 154 4.17 -20.25 6.38
CA GLU A 154 5.58 -20.42 5.97
C GLU A 154 6.28 -19.08 5.67
N ASP A 155 7.62 -19.07 5.79
CA ASP A 155 8.41 -17.90 5.38
C ASP A 155 8.32 -17.73 3.85
N PRO A 156 7.81 -16.60 3.35
CA PRO A 156 7.70 -16.36 1.90
C PRO A 156 9.04 -16.34 1.16
N ARG A 157 10.15 -16.32 1.90
CA ARG A 157 11.53 -16.34 1.38
C ARG A 157 12.19 -17.72 1.50
N GLY A 158 11.47 -18.75 1.97
CA GLY A 158 11.99 -20.10 2.14
C GLY A 158 13.11 -20.24 3.18
N ARG A 159 13.33 -19.20 4.03
CA ARG A 159 14.41 -19.25 5.03
C ARG A 159 14.03 -20.21 6.16
N GLN A 160 14.98 -21.08 6.52
CA GLN A 160 14.87 -22.00 7.65
C GLN A 160 15.79 -21.57 8.78
N LEU A 161 15.41 -21.86 10.01
CA LEU A 161 16.31 -21.75 11.15
C LEU A 161 17.33 -22.88 11.04
N VAL A 162 18.59 -22.51 10.82
CA VAL A 162 19.70 -23.46 10.95
C VAL A 162 19.89 -23.70 12.45
N MET A 163 19.51 -24.89 12.91
CA MET A 163 19.85 -25.30 14.28
C MET A 163 21.34 -25.63 14.29
N PRO A 164 22.11 -25.10 15.27
CA PRO A 164 23.48 -25.57 15.43
C PRO A 164 23.45 -27.09 15.66
N GLU A 165 24.27 -27.81 14.93
CA GLU A 165 24.54 -29.24 15.22
C GLU A 165 25.30 -29.28 16.53
N ASP A 166 24.74 -29.96 17.53
CA ASP A 166 25.38 -30.24 18.84
C ASP A 166 26.53 -31.22 18.71
#